data_30bad8f2b3fce4aade080ba9d03f4744
#
_entry.id   30bad8f2b3fce4aade080ba9d03f4744
#
_cell.length_a   1.000
_cell.length_b   1.000
_cell.length_c   1.000
_cell.angle_alpha   90.00
_cell.angle_beta   90.00
_cell.angle_gamma   90.00
#
_symmetry.space_group_name_H-M   'P 1'
#
loop_
_entity.id
_entity.type
_entity.pdbx_description
1 polymer ?
#
loop_
_entity_poly.entity_id
_entity_poly.type
_entity_poly.pdbx_seq_one_letter_code
_entity_poly.pdbx_strand_id
1 'polypeptide(L)'
;MAKRDYYEVLGVAKNAGDDEIKKAYRKLAMKYHPDRNPDNKDAEEHFKEVKEAYEMLSDSQKRAAYDQYGHAGVDPNMGGAGAQGFGGFADAFGDIFGDIFGQAAGGAARGGRGGPQVYRGADLRYSMEITLEQAAHGYDTQIRVPSWVSCEVCHGSGAKPGTKPETCPTCHGQGTVRMSQGFFSIQQTCPKCHGTGTYIPEPCVHCHGSGKVKETKTLEVKIPAGIDDGMRIRSAGNGEPGINGGPPGDLYVEIHIKPHSVFERDGDDLHCQMPIPFTTAALGGEIEVPTLAGRASFPVPEGTQSGKTFRLRGKGIKGLRSSIAGDLYVHVQVETPVKLTDHQRDLLKQFEKSLAEGGARHSPQSKSWFDRVKSFFE
;
A
#
# COMPACT_ATOMS: atom_id res chain seq x y z
N MET A 1 -38.40 20.45 -11.68
CA MET A 1 -39.07 19.19 -12.03
C MET A 1 -39.30 18.41 -10.75
N ALA A 2 -40.44 17.72 -10.58
CA ALA A 2 -40.69 16.88 -9.41
C ALA A 2 -39.67 15.70 -9.42
N LYS A 3 -39.00 15.44 -8.29
CA LYS A 3 -38.12 14.29 -8.16
C LYS A 3 -38.93 13.00 -8.34
N ARG A 4 -38.36 12.02 -9.09
CA ARG A 4 -38.99 10.71 -9.30
C ARG A 4 -38.98 9.89 -8.02
N ASP A 5 -39.97 9.01 -7.83
CA ASP A 5 -40.02 8.09 -6.68
C ASP A 5 -38.77 7.17 -6.69
N TYR A 6 -38.08 7.02 -5.56
CA TYR A 6 -36.85 6.24 -5.46
C TYR A 6 -37.04 4.74 -5.77
N TYR A 7 -38.23 4.19 -5.46
CA TYR A 7 -38.56 2.80 -5.84
C TYR A 7 -38.73 2.66 -7.36
N GLU A 8 -39.32 3.68 -8.00
CA GLU A 8 -39.44 3.72 -9.46
C GLU A 8 -38.12 3.92 -10.15
N VAL A 9 -37.20 4.71 -9.59
CA VAL A 9 -35.85 4.92 -10.11
C VAL A 9 -35.08 3.62 -10.11
N LEU A 10 -35.18 2.81 -9.05
CA LEU A 10 -34.54 1.50 -8.97
C LEU A 10 -35.32 0.40 -9.71
N GLY A 11 -36.58 0.64 -10.10
CA GLY A 11 -37.45 -0.33 -10.74
C GLY A 11 -37.86 -1.49 -9.83
N VAL A 12 -38.03 -1.23 -8.54
CA VAL A 12 -38.46 -2.20 -7.53
C VAL A 12 -39.79 -1.83 -6.89
N ALA A 13 -40.50 -2.79 -6.29
CA ALA A 13 -41.71 -2.55 -5.57
C ALA A 13 -41.46 -1.87 -4.21
N LYS A 14 -42.42 -1.09 -3.69
CA LYS A 14 -42.26 -0.40 -2.38
C LYS A 14 -42.02 -1.35 -1.21
N ASN A 15 -42.44 -2.61 -1.33
CA ASN A 15 -42.23 -3.66 -0.34
C ASN A 15 -40.98 -4.53 -0.62
N ALA A 16 -40.12 -4.12 -1.57
CA ALA A 16 -38.90 -4.84 -1.92
C ALA A 16 -37.96 -5.00 -0.71
N GLY A 17 -37.36 -6.16 -0.57
CA GLY A 17 -36.36 -6.42 0.46
C GLY A 17 -35.00 -5.81 0.13
N ASP A 18 -34.12 -5.70 1.13
CA ASP A 18 -32.79 -5.07 1.00
C ASP A 18 -31.93 -5.74 -0.07
N ASP A 19 -32.03 -7.06 -0.21
CA ASP A 19 -31.31 -7.81 -1.25
C ASP A 19 -31.81 -7.49 -2.67
N GLU A 20 -33.11 -7.25 -2.84
CA GLU A 20 -33.69 -6.86 -4.13
C GLU A 20 -33.27 -5.45 -4.51
N ILE A 21 -33.31 -4.51 -3.55
CA ILE A 21 -32.84 -3.13 -3.73
C ILE A 21 -31.35 -3.13 -4.12
N LYS A 22 -30.53 -3.90 -3.43
CA LYS A 22 -29.08 -4.02 -3.73
C LYS A 22 -28.81 -4.64 -5.10
N LYS A 23 -29.60 -5.64 -5.50
CA LYS A 23 -29.48 -6.29 -6.81
C LYS A 23 -29.89 -5.35 -7.95
N ALA A 24 -30.98 -4.61 -7.76
CA ALA A 24 -31.46 -3.60 -8.72
C ALA A 24 -30.42 -2.49 -8.90
N TYR A 25 -29.89 -1.95 -7.79
CA TYR A 25 -28.83 -0.96 -7.82
C TYR A 25 -27.62 -1.42 -8.61
N ARG A 26 -27.07 -2.61 -8.32
CA ARG A 26 -25.89 -3.13 -9.03
C ARG A 26 -26.12 -3.24 -10.53
N LYS A 27 -27.29 -3.70 -10.93
CA LYS A 27 -27.67 -3.82 -12.35
C LYS A 27 -27.71 -2.46 -13.07
N LEU A 28 -28.33 -1.45 -12.43
CA LEU A 28 -28.46 -0.12 -13.00
C LEU A 28 -27.16 0.67 -12.95
N ALA A 29 -26.39 0.55 -11.88
CA ALA A 29 -25.08 1.14 -11.75
C ALA A 29 -24.10 0.64 -12.81
N MET A 30 -24.12 -0.66 -13.12
CA MET A 30 -23.31 -1.22 -14.23
C MET A 30 -23.80 -0.78 -15.60
N LYS A 31 -25.11 -0.54 -15.77
CA LYS A 31 -25.69 -0.09 -17.05
C LYS A 31 -25.33 1.36 -17.34
N TYR A 32 -25.38 2.23 -16.33
CA TYR A 32 -25.16 3.67 -16.48
C TYR A 32 -23.78 4.14 -16.00
N HIS A 33 -22.83 3.20 -15.79
CA HIS A 33 -21.48 3.55 -15.33
C HIS A 33 -20.78 4.52 -16.29
N PRO A 34 -20.12 5.58 -15.81
CA PRO A 34 -19.47 6.56 -16.67
C PRO A 34 -18.40 5.93 -17.57
N ASP A 35 -17.63 4.95 -17.08
CA ASP A 35 -16.60 4.26 -17.89
C ASP A 35 -17.19 3.45 -19.07
N ARG A 36 -18.47 3.08 -18.99
CA ARG A 36 -19.19 2.35 -20.05
C ARG A 36 -19.99 3.24 -20.99
N ASN A 37 -20.24 4.46 -20.55
CA ASN A 37 -21.02 5.46 -21.29
C ASN A 37 -20.26 6.80 -21.29
N PRO A 38 -19.03 6.87 -21.85
CA PRO A 38 -18.28 8.11 -21.90
C PRO A 38 -19.07 9.14 -22.71
N ASP A 39 -19.11 10.38 -22.21
CA ASP A 39 -19.74 11.54 -22.85
C ASP A 39 -21.29 11.48 -22.97
N ASN A 40 -21.97 10.54 -22.32
CA ASN A 40 -23.42 10.46 -22.31
C ASN A 40 -23.99 11.12 -21.03
N LYS A 41 -24.46 12.36 -21.17
CA LYS A 41 -25.03 13.15 -20.06
C LYS A 41 -26.28 12.51 -19.45
N ASP A 42 -27.12 11.89 -20.26
CA ASP A 42 -28.33 11.21 -19.77
C ASP A 42 -27.97 10.00 -18.90
N ALA A 43 -26.91 9.26 -19.26
CA ALA A 43 -26.41 8.14 -18.47
C ALA A 43 -25.81 8.62 -17.13
N GLU A 44 -25.14 9.77 -17.14
CA GLU A 44 -24.60 10.38 -15.91
C GLU A 44 -25.70 10.85 -14.97
N GLU A 45 -26.76 11.48 -15.49
CA GLU A 45 -27.93 11.89 -14.69
C GLU A 45 -28.64 10.68 -14.09
N HIS A 46 -28.90 9.66 -14.89
CA HIS A 46 -29.48 8.41 -14.39
C HIS A 46 -28.62 7.70 -13.37
N PHE A 47 -27.32 7.73 -13.52
CA PHE A 47 -26.40 7.14 -12.53
C PHE A 47 -26.48 7.88 -11.19
N LYS A 48 -26.57 9.23 -11.21
CA LYS A 48 -26.75 10.05 -10.01
C LYS A 48 -28.10 9.76 -9.32
N GLU A 49 -29.18 9.69 -10.10
CA GLU A 49 -30.51 9.35 -9.56
C GLU A 49 -30.55 7.95 -8.92
N VAL A 50 -29.96 6.95 -9.59
CA VAL A 50 -29.88 5.55 -9.11
C VAL A 50 -29.04 5.46 -7.83
N LYS A 51 -27.94 6.21 -7.76
CA LYS A 51 -27.09 6.28 -6.56
C LYS A 51 -27.83 6.92 -5.38
N GLU A 52 -28.50 8.06 -5.61
CA GLU A 52 -29.31 8.75 -4.59
C GLU A 52 -30.44 7.85 -4.07
N ALA A 53 -31.16 7.18 -4.96
CA ALA A 53 -32.23 6.26 -4.60
C ALA A 53 -31.74 5.09 -3.74
N TYR A 54 -30.61 4.50 -4.09
CA TYR A 54 -30.02 3.42 -3.31
C TYR A 54 -29.56 3.88 -1.93
N GLU A 55 -28.95 5.06 -1.84
CA GLU A 55 -28.46 5.63 -0.58
C GLU A 55 -29.61 5.89 0.42
N MET A 56 -30.79 6.24 -0.10
CA MET A 56 -31.97 6.46 0.73
C MET A 56 -32.71 5.18 1.10
N LEU A 57 -32.74 4.18 0.21
CA LEU A 57 -33.50 2.94 0.43
C LEU A 57 -32.67 1.82 1.08
N SER A 58 -31.36 1.91 1.10
CA SER A 58 -30.49 0.90 1.72
C SER A 58 -30.34 1.05 3.24
N ASP A 59 -30.65 2.21 3.78
CA ASP A 59 -30.66 2.48 5.22
C ASP A 59 -32.09 2.39 5.76
N SER A 60 -32.31 1.52 6.73
CA SER A 60 -33.64 1.26 7.28
C SER A 60 -34.33 2.49 7.88
N GLN A 61 -33.55 3.43 8.45
CA GLN A 61 -34.08 4.64 9.05
C GLN A 61 -34.43 5.67 7.99
N LYS A 62 -33.59 5.86 6.97
CA LYS A 62 -33.85 6.74 5.84
C LYS A 62 -35.04 6.25 5.01
N ARG A 63 -35.11 4.93 4.80
CA ARG A 63 -36.21 4.30 4.11
C ARG A 63 -37.53 4.53 4.84
N ALA A 64 -37.58 4.33 6.16
CA ALA A 64 -38.76 4.60 6.97
C ALA A 64 -39.19 6.07 6.92
N ALA A 65 -38.25 7.01 6.96
CA ALA A 65 -38.49 8.43 6.82
C ALA A 65 -39.05 8.78 5.40
N TYR A 66 -38.46 8.17 4.37
CA TYR A 66 -38.90 8.33 3.00
C TYR A 66 -40.29 7.73 2.77
N ASP A 67 -40.57 6.54 3.31
CA ASP A 67 -41.88 5.88 3.20
C ASP A 67 -43.00 6.67 3.89
N GLN A 68 -42.66 7.41 4.96
CA GLN A 68 -43.62 8.18 5.73
C GLN A 68 -43.85 9.62 5.20
N TYR A 69 -42.79 10.28 4.75
CA TYR A 69 -42.80 11.70 4.38
C TYR A 69 -42.39 11.99 2.93
N GLY A 70 -42.10 10.96 2.14
CA GLY A 70 -41.61 11.10 0.77
C GLY A 70 -40.26 11.83 0.71
N HIS A 71 -39.99 12.52 -0.40
CA HIS A 71 -38.80 13.31 -0.58
C HIS A 71 -38.59 14.40 0.49
N ALA A 72 -39.68 14.94 1.05
CA ALA A 72 -39.59 15.95 2.11
C ALA A 72 -39.02 15.42 3.43
N GLY A 73 -39.10 14.11 3.68
CA GLY A 73 -38.56 13.47 4.88
C GLY A 73 -37.04 13.22 4.82
N VAL A 74 -36.43 13.32 3.63
CA VAL A 74 -35.04 13.06 3.40
C VAL A 74 -34.27 14.24 2.76
N ASP A 75 -34.96 15.39 2.59
CA ASP A 75 -34.34 16.60 2.03
C ASP A 75 -33.63 17.39 3.15
N PRO A 76 -32.31 17.55 3.08
CA PRO A 76 -31.55 18.28 4.09
C PRO A 76 -31.88 19.76 4.20
N ASN A 77 -32.56 20.35 3.19
CA ASN A 77 -32.91 21.77 3.18
C ASN A 77 -34.29 22.10 3.82
N MET A 78 -35.09 21.10 4.11
CA MET A 78 -36.45 21.33 4.72
C MET A 78 -36.52 21.11 6.25
N GLY A 79 -35.40 20.82 6.90
CA GLY A 79 -35.27 20.61 8.37
C GLY A 79 -35.40 21.86 9.25
N GLY A 80 -35.97 22.93 8.77
CA GLY A 80 -36.16 24.19 9.52
C GLY A 80 -37.62 24.56 9.75
N ALA A 81 -38.32 23.93 10.67
CA ALA A 81 -39.38 24.39 11.55
C ALA A 81 -40.33 23.23 11.91
N GLY A 82 -40.18 22.64 13.11
CA GLY A 82 -41.25 21.94 13.77
C GLY A 82 -41.13 20.45 14.07
N ALA A 83 -39.96 19.94 14.47
CA ALA A 83 -39.86 18.60 15.05
C ALA A 83 -39.00 18.59 16.31
N GLN A 84 -39.59 18.90 17.44
CA GLN A 84 -39.07 18.54 18.77
C GLN A 84 -39.16 17.00 18.90
N GLY A 85 -38.09 16.27 18.45
CA GLY A 85 -38.05 14.83 18.62
C GLY A 85 -36.92 14.09 17.88
N PHE A 86 -36.18 14.72 16.97
CA PHE A 86 -35.19 14.05 16.13
C PHE A 86 -33.75 14.61 16.29
N GLY A 87 -33.35 14.94 17.51
CA GLY A 87 -32.04 15.51 17.84
C GLY A 87 -30.83 14.59 17.65
N GLY A 88 -31.02 13.32 17.27
CA GLY A 88 -29.93 12.37 17.07
C GLY A 88 -29.49 12.19 15.59
N PHE A 89 -30.26 12.74 14.65
CA PHE A 89 -30.02 12.51 13.21
C PHE A 89 -29.00 13.49 12.59
N ALA A 90 -28.88 14.69 13.16
CA ALA A 90 -27.99 15.72 12.65
C ALA A 90 -26.51 15.45 12.99
N ASP A 91 -26.23 14.78 14.11
CA ASP A 91 -24.85 14.50 14.55
C ASP A 91 -24.19 13.35 13.78
N ALA A 92 -24.94 12.31 13.42
CA ALA A 92 -24.41 11.20 12.60
C ALA A 92 -24.20 11.55 11.12
N PHE A 93 -24.88 12.60 10.63
CA PHE A 93 -24.77 13.07 9.24
C PHE A 93 -23.69 14.14 9.05
N GLY A 94 -23.37 14.89 10.12
CA GLY A 94 -22.37 15.96 10.09
C GLY A 94 -20.96 15.47 9.81
N ASP A 95 -20.59 14.30 10.33
CA ASP A 95 -19.22 13.79 10.25
C ASP A 95 -18.87 13.19 8.86
N ILE A 96 -19.84 12.64 8.14
CA ILE A 96 -19.59 12.02 6.81
C ILE A 96 -19.73 13.03 5.67
N PHE A 97 -20.62 14.02 5.81
CA PHE A 97 -20.85 15.05 4.78
C PHE A 97 -19.96 16.29 4.95
N GLY A 98 -19.44 16.54 6.15
CA GLY A 98 -18.55 17.64 6.46
C GLY A 98 -17.22 17.58 5.70
N ASP A 99 -16.68 16.39 5.50
CA ASP A 99 -15.39 16.19 4.82
C ASP A 99 -15.47 16.30 3.29
N ILE A 100 -16.60 16.01 2.68
CA ILE A 100 -16.74 16.02 1.20
C ILE A 100 -17.33 17.34 0.67
N PHE A 101 -18.17 18.01 1.43
CA PHE A 101 -18.86 19.23 0.99
C PHE A 101 -18.47 20.51 1.74
N GLY A 102 -17.69 20.42 2.82
CA GLY A 102 -17.27 21.57 3.66
C GLY A 102 -16.33 22.56 2.99
N GLN A 103 -15.84 22.28 1.80
CA GLN A 103 -14.92 23.17 1.08
C GLN A 103 -15.64 24.15 0.13
N ALA A 104 -16.96 24.07 -0.04
CA ALA A 104 -17.71 24.90 -1.00
C ALA A 104 -18.76 25.87 -0.41
N ALA A 105 -19.06 25.82 0.90
CA ALA A 105 -20.05 26.73 1.49
C ALA A 105 -19.53 27.27 2.83
N GLY A 106 -18.96 28.46 2.77
CA GLY A 106 -18.52 29.21 3.94
C GLY A 106 -19.67 29.60 4.87
N GLY A 107 -19.43 29.45 6.18
CA GLY A 107 -20.04 30.24 7.23
C GLY A 107 -21.14 29.57 8.03
N ALA A 108 -20.78 29.06 9.20
CA ALA A 108 -21.39 29.33 10.51
C ALA A 108 -20.95 28.28 11.53
N ALA A 109 -19.81 28.50 12.17
CA ALA A 109 -19.35 27.73 13.31
C ALA A 109 -20.28 27.93 14.51
N ARG A 110 -20.93 26.86 14.97
CA ARG A 110 -21.47 26.80 16.32
C ARG A 110 -20.37 26.37 17.27
N GLY A 111 -20.01 27.26 18.19
CA GLY A 111 -19.01 27.07 19.24
C GLY A 111 -19.30 25.87 20.14
N GLY A 112 -18.56 24.79 19.94
CA GLY A 112 -18.37 23.77 20.95
C GLY A 112 -17.36 24.27 21.97
N ARG A 113 -17.67 24.11 23.27
CA ARG A 113 -16.79 24.42 24.41
C ARG A 113 -15.42 23.82 24.18
N GLY A 114 -14.40 24.68 24.01
CA GLY A 114 -13.03 24.29 23.75
C GLY A 114 -12.40 23.53 24.92
N GLY A 115 -12.53 22.22 24.89
CA GLY A 115 -11.58 21.35 25.58
C GLY A 115 -10.29 21.22 24.72
N PRO A 116 -9.15 20.84 25.32
CA PRO A 116 -7.93 20.62 24.56
C PRO A 116 -8.21 19.53 23.51
N GLN A 117 -8.03 19.88 22.23
CA GLN A 117 -8.23 18.93 21.14
C GLN A 117 -7.22 17.80 21.27
N VAL A 118 -7.73 16.57 21.23
CA VAL A 118 -6.94 15.35 21.31
C VAL A 118 -6.51 14.96 19.92
N TYR A 119 -5.20 14.83 19.70
CA TYR A 119 -4.67 14.43 18.40
C TYR A 119 -3.90 13.12 18.50
N ARG A 120 -4.10 12.24 17.50
CA ARG A 120 -3.31 11.03 17.35
C ARG A 120 -1.86 11.40 17.04
N GLY A 121 -0.91 10.61 17.59
CA GLY A 121 0.52 10.75 17.28
C GLY A 121 0.81 10.45 15.79
N ALA A 122 1.94 11.00 15.33
CA ALA A 122 2.40 10.74 13.97
C ALA A 122 2.87 9.29 13.78
N ASP A 123 2.64 8.74 12.59
CA ASP A 123 3.17 7.44 12.23
C ASP A 123 4.67 7.56 11.88
N LEU A 124 5.45 6.57 12.29
CA LEU A 124 6.88 6.48 12.02
C LEU A 124 7.13 5.51 10.87
N ARG A 125 8.17 5.78 10.09
CA ARG A 125 8.67 4.88 9.04
C ARG A 125 10.10 4.46 9.37
N TYR A 126 10.39 3.18 9.22
CA TYR A 126 11.70 2.60 9.41
C TYR A 126 12.01 1.73 8.20
N SER A 127 13.07 2.06 7.46
CA SER A 127 13.54 1.27 6.32
C SER A 127 14.53 0.22 6.81
N MET A 128 14.31 -1.03 6.42
CA MET A 128 15.11 -2.17 6.82
C MET A 128 15.54 -3.00 5.62
N GLU A 129 16.85 -3.26 5.52
CA GLU A 129 17.40 -4.13 4.49
C GLU A 129 17.57 -5.55 5.02
N ILE A 130 17.11 -6.53 4.23
CA ILE A 130 17.26 -7.97 4.52
C ILE A 130 17.89 -8.69 3.33
N THR A 131 18.40 -9.89 3.55
CA THR A 131 18.87 -10.75 2.45
C THR A 131 17.74 -11.53 1.81
N LEU A 132 17.98 -12.09 0.62
CA LEU A 132 16.99 -12.90 -0.09
C LEU A 132 16.61 -14.16 0.71
N GLU A 133 17.56 -14.78 1.39
CA GLU A 133 17.35 -15.95 2.25
C GLU A 133 16.46 -15.60 3.45
N GLN A 134 16.70 -14.44 4.08
CA GLN A 134 15.85 -13.95 5.17
C GLN A 134 14.43 -13.67 4.70
N ALA A 135 14.29 -13.10 3.50
CA ALA A 135 12.98 -12.87 2.91
C ALA A 135 12.25 -14.20 2.59
N ALA A 136 12.99 -15.20 2.12
CA ALA A 136 12.41 -16.51 1.76
C ALA A 136 11.98 -17.34 2.99
N HIS A 137 12.79 -17.35 4.05
CA HIS A 137 12.59 -18.20 5.22
C HIS A 137 11.88 -17.50 6.37
N GLY A 138 11.77 -16.17 6.32
CA GLY A 138 11.36 -15.35 7.44
C GLY A 138 12.53 -15.06 8.38
N TYR A 139 12.38 -13.97 9.12
CA TYR A 139 13.45 -13.50 10.00
C TYR A 139 12.90 -12.72 11.18
N ASP A 140 13.26 -13.13 12.38
CA ASP A 140 12.92 -12.41 13.62
C ASP A 140 14.12 -11.55 14.03
N THR A 141 13.89 -10.27 14.26
CA THR A 141 14.95 -9.34 14.59
C THR A 141 14.48 -8.24 15.54
N GLN A 142 15.45 -7.58 16.16
CA GLN A 142 15.18 -6.41 17.00
C GLN A 142 15.71 -5.16 16.29
N ILE A 143 14.85 -4.15 16.21
CA ILE A 143 15.21 -2.84 15.67
C ILE A 143 15.24 -1.79 16.77
N ARG A 144 16.11 -0.81 16.64
CA ARG A 144 16.18 0.34 17.55
C ARG A 144 15.63 1.56 16.83
N VAL A 145 14.48 2.03 17.29
CA VAL A 145 13.78 3.17 16.70
C VAL A 145 13.86 4.36 17.64
N PRO A 146 14.51 5.46 17.24
CA PRO A 146 14.42 6.70 18.00
C PRO A 146 12.99 7.24 17.91
N SER A 147 12.33 7.35 19.03
CA SER A 147 10.95 7.82 19.11
C SER A 147 10.81 8.85 20.23
N TRP A 148 9.82 9.71 20.11
CA TRP A 148 9.39 10.52 21.21
C TRP A 148 8.50 9.67 22.12
N VAL A 149 8.74 9.75 23.45
CA VAL A 149 7.89 9.12 24.45
C VAL A 149 7.33 10.20 25.36
N SER A 150 6.19 9.93 25.97
CA SER A 150 5.65 10.83 26.98
C SER A 150 6.62 10.95 28.15
N CYS A 151 6.87 12.16 28.57
CA CYS A 151 7.76 12.41 29.70
C CYS A 151 7.20 11.77 30.99
N GLU A 152 7.96 10.87 31.62
CA GLU A 152 7.54 10.15 32.81
C GLU A 152 7.33 11.09 34.04
N VAL A 153 8.06 12.21 34.08
CA VAL A 153 7.99 13.16 35.19
C VAL A 153 6.69 13.97 35.17
N CYS A 154 6.23 14.40 34.01
CA CYS A 154 5.03 15.20 33.86
C CYS A 154 3.87 14.46 33.18
N HIS A 155 4.04 13.19 32.83
CA HIS A 155 3.04 12.34 32.17
C HIS A 155 2.44 12.99 30.90
N GLY A 156 3.30 13.67 30.14
CA GLY A 156 2.89 14.31 28.87
C GLY A 156 2.30 15.72 29.01
N SER A 157 2.06 16.23 30.22
CA SER A 157 1.47 17.57 30.44
C SER A 157 2.42 18.73 30.08
N GLY A 158 3.73 18.49 30.07
CA GLY A 158 4.75 19.54 29.97
C GLY A 158 4.91 20.42 31.17
N ALA A 159 4.00 20.36 32.16
CA ALA A 159 4.05 21.17 33.35
C ALA A 159 4.87 20.48 34.49
N LYS A 160 5.46 21.25 35.35
CA LYS A 160 6.17 20.77 36.55
C LYS A 160 5.21 19.94 37.41
N PRO A 161 5.66 18.83 38.04
CA PRO A 161 4.82 18.05 38.96
C PRO A 161 4.17 18.92 40.01
N GLY A 162 2.86 18.78 40.20
CA GLY A 162 2.04 19.60 41.11
C GLY A 162 1.44 20.85 40.45
N THR A 163 1.81 21.21 39.24
CA THR A 163 1.21 22.30 38.49
C THR A 163 0.43 21.75 37.26
N LYS A 164 -0.45 22.55 36.72
CA LYS A 164 -1.26 22.16 35.52
C LYS A 164 -1.12 23.21 34.43
N PRO A 165 -1.21 22.79 33.15
CA PRO A 165 -1.36 23.74 32.05
C PRO A 165 -2.63 24.60 32.28
N GLU A 166 -2.53 25.90 32.06
CA GLU A 166 -3.63 26.85 32.19
C GLU A 166 -4.13 27.25 30.78
N THR A 167 -5.37 27.71 30.71
CA THR A 167 -5.90 28.26 29.46
C THR A 167 -5.11 29.52 29.09
N CYS A 168 -4.64 29.60 27.87
CA CYS A 168 -3.85 30.75 27.40
C CYS A 168 -4.66 32.06 27.53
N PRO A 169 -4.19 33.04 28.29
CA PRO A 169 -4.92 34.28 28.54
C PRO A 169 -5.00 35.19 27.29
N THR A 170 -4.18 34.96 26.28
CA THR A 170 -4.15 35.76 25.04
C THR A 170 -5.18 35.30 24.02
N CYS A 171 -5.38 33.97 23.84
CA CYS A 171 -6.31 33.41 22.87
C CYS A 171 -7.52 32.71 23.52
N HIS A 172 -7.59 32.71 24.87
CA HIS A 172 -8.66 32.06 25.63
C HIS A 172 -8.94 30.63 25.22
N GLY A 173 -7.87 29.86 24.91
CA GLY A 173 -7.95 28.46 24.52
C GLY A 173 -8.05 28.21 23.02
N GLN A 174 -8.25 29.25 22.21
CA GLN A 174 -8.47 29.10 20.74
C GLN A 174 -7.21 28.79 19.93
N GLY A 175 -6.00 28.93 20.50
CA GLY A 175 -4.74 28.72 19.81
C GLY A 175 -4.39 29.79 18.76
N THR A 176 -5.36 30.60 18.35
CA THR A 176 -5.21 31.65 17.34
C THR A 176 -5.75 32.97 17.85
N VAL A 177 -5.21 34.06 17.35
CA VAL A 177 -5.68 35.44 17.61
C VAL A 177 -6.09 36.09 16.29
N ARG A 178 -7.17 36.88 16.34
CA ARG A 178 -7.61 37.67 15.19
C ARG A 178 -7.06 39.09 15.32
N MET A 179 -6.32 39.49 14.32
CA MET A 179 -5.85 40.90 14.21
C MET A 179 -6.68 41.53 13.10
N SER A 180 -7.42 42.62 13.46
CA SER A 180 -8.14 43.43 12.49
C SER A 180 -7.27 44.60 12.06
N GLN A 181 -6.94 44.68 10.78
CA GLN A 181 -6.35 45.85 10.16
C GLN A 181 -7.36 46.40 9.14
N GLY A 182 -8.11 47.44 9.53
CA GLY A 182 -9.15 48.00 8.68
C GLY A 182 -10.26 47.00 8.36
N PHE A 183 -10.54 46.79 7.07
CA PHE A 183 -11.59 45.87 6.60
C PHE A 183 -11.16 44.38 6.56
N PHE A 184 -9.88 44.08 6.81
CA PHE A 184 -9.37 42.73 6.76
C PHE A 184 -9.13 42.18 8.18
N SER A 185 -9.62 40.98 8.43
CA SER A 185 -9.36 40.20 9.64
C SER A 185 -8.43 39.06 9.30
N ILE A 186 -7.20 39.11 9.82
CA ILE A 186 -6.19 38.05 9.64
C ILE A 186 -6.18 37.20 10.91
N GLN A 187 -6.31 35.89 10.74
CA GLN A 187 -6.15 34.93 11.82
C GLN A 187 -4.69 34.51 11.90
N GLN A 188 -4.05 34.73 13.04
CA GLN A 188 -2.65 34.39 13.28
C GLN A 188 -2.53 33.42 14.47
N THR A 189 -1.55 32.53 14.41
CA THR A 189 -1.19 31.67 15.54
C THR A 189 -0.89 32.52 16.79
N CYS A 190 -1.46 32.15 17.91
CA CYS A 190 -1.25 32.91 19.17
C CYS A 190 0.24 32.93 19.55
N PRO A 191 0.85 34.11 19.70
CA PRO A 191 2.28 34.23 20.00
C PRO A 191 2.66 33.70 21.39
N LYS A 192 1.70 33.58 22.31
CA LYS A 192 1.97 33.15 23.69
C LYS A 192 1.92 31.62 23.84
N CYS A 193 0.97 30.94 23.20
CA CYS A 193 0.79 29.50 23.31
C CYS A 193 1.21 28.74 22.03
N HIS A 194 1.67 29.45 21.01
CA HIS A 194 2.13 28.86 19.74
C HIS A 194 1.13 27.84 19.12
N GLY A 195 -0.15 28.12 19.27
CA GLY A 195 -1.21 27.29 18.71
C GLY A 195 -1.82 26.24 19.65
N THR A 196 -1.20 25.98 20.80
CA THR A 196 -1.67 24.91 21.74
C THR A 196 -2.94 25.29 22.48
N GLY A 197 -3.30 26.55 22.56
CA GLY A 197 -4.44 27.03 23.37
C GLY A 197 -4.17 27.04 24.87
N THR A 198 -3.10 26.38 25.34
CA THR A 198 -2.72 26.28 26.77
C THR A 198 -1.38 26.98 27.00
N TYR A 199 -1.20 27.47 28.20
CA TYR A 199 0.03 28.09 28.69
C TYR A 199 0.53 27.32 29.91
N ILE A 200 1.83 27.08 29.98
CA ILE A 200 2.48 26.37 31.06
C ILE A 200 3.32 27.40 31.85
N PRO A 201 2.86 27.85 33.02
CA PRO A 201 3.60 28.83 33.83
C PRO A 201 4.95 28.29 34.31
N GLU A 202 4.97 27.06 34.80
CA GLU A 202 6.17 26.36 35.24
C GLU A 202 6.42 25.13 34.38
N PRO A 203 7.36 25.18 33.42
CA PRO A 203 7.67 24.03 32.57
C PRO A 203 8.35 22.91 33.33
N CYS A 204 8.07 21.67 32.97
CA CYS A 204 8.74 20.49 33.48
C CYS A 204 10.26 20.55 33.17
N VAL A 205 11.09 20.37 34.17
CA VAL A 205 12.56 20.46 34.05
C VAL A 205 13.14 19.37 33.13
N HIS A 206 12.49 18.21 33.10
CA HIS A 206 12.97 17.04 32.33
C HIS A 206 12.69 17.15 30.82
N CYS A 207 11.51 17.65 30.44
CA CYS A 207 11.13 17.78 29.03
C CYS A 207 11.08 19.24 28.53
N HIS A 208 11.44 20.21 29.38
CA HIS A 208 11.45 21.65 29.07
C HIS A 208 10.11 22.16 28.48
N GLY A 209 8.99 21.64 28.99
CA GLY A 209 7.66 22.06 28.55
C GLY A 209 7.08 21.29 27.36
N SER A 210 7.87 20.46 26.68
CA SER A 210 7.42 19.72 25.50
C SER A 210 6.46 18.56 25.81
N GLY A 211 6.45 18.07 27.06
CA GLY A 211 5.70 16.88 27.46
C GLY A 211 6.28 15.56 26.92
N LYS A 212 7.31 15.62 26.07
CA LYS A 212 7.91 14.46 25.38
C LYS A 212 9.42 14.47 25.54
N VAL A 213 10.02 13.29 25.57
CA VAL A 213 11.49 13.09 25.56
C VAL A 213 11.86 12.13 24.45
N LYS A 214 13.07 12.29 23.88
CA LYS A 214 13.60 11.34 22.89
C LYS A 214 14.12 10.12 23.61
N GLU A 215 13.68 8.96 23.21
CA GLU A 215 14.14 7.66 23.71
C GLU A 215 14.32 6.70 22.54
N THR A 216 15.28 5.79 22.65
CA THR A 216 15.45 4.72 21.67
C THR A 216 14.73 3.47 22.15
N LYS A 217 13.63 3.13 21.53
CA LYS A 217 12.90 1.89 21.80
C LYS A 217 13.48 0.74 21.01
N THR A 218 13.69 -0.39 21.69
CA THR A 218 14.02 -1.66 21.04
C THR A 218 12.72 -2.42 20.83
N LEU A 219 12.40 -2.72 19.57
CA LEU A 219 11.17 -3.41 19.16
C LEU A 219 11.52 -4.70 18.43
N GLU A 220 10.82 -5.77 18.79
CA GLU A 220 10.88 -7.02 18.03
C GLU A 220 10.02 -6.92 16.78
N VAL A 221 10.60 -7.25 15.64
CA VAL A 221 9.93 -7.30 14.35
C VAL A 221 10.04 -8.70 13.80
N LYS A 222 8.88 -9.33 13.56
CA LYS A 222 8.79 -10.64 12.91
C LYS A 222 8.52 -10.43 11.43
N ILE A 223 9.48 -10.81 10.62
CA ILE A 223 9.38 -10.77 9.17
C ILE A 223 8.88 -12.14 8.70
N PRO A 224 7.67 -12.21 8.12
CA PRO A 224 7.13 -13.47 7.67
C PRO A 224 7.88 -14.00 6.44
N ALA A 225 7.96 -15.33 6.32
CA ALA A 225 8.53 -15.99 5.15
C ALA A 225 7.78 -15.62 3.87
N GLY A 226 8.53 -15.40 2.80
CA GLY A 226 7.97 -15.04 1.50
C GLY A 226 7.64 -13.57 1.30
N ILE A 227 8.08 -12.69 2.22
CA ILE A 227 7.89 -11.24 2.09
C ILE A 227 8.55 -10.74 0.82
N ASP A 228 7.91 -9.75 0.17
CA ASP A 228 8.41 -9.16 -1.06
C ASP A 228 9.05 -7.79 -0.82
N ASP A 229 9.85 -7.33 -1.80
CA ASP A 229 10.49 -6.02 -1.74
C ASP A 229 9.45 -4.90 -1.68
N GLY A 230 9.74 -3.85 -0.91
CA GLY A 230 8.83 -2.71 -0.71
C GLY A 230 7.62 -3.00 0.18
N MET A 231 7.45 -4.21 0.70
CA MET A 231 6.36 -4.51 1.63
C MET A 231 6.56 -3.83 2.98
N ARG A 232 5.42 -3.50 3.63
CA ARG A 232 5.40 -2.79 4.92
C ARG A 232 4.76 -3.65 5.99
N ILE A 233 5.45 -3.72 7.14
CA ILE A 233 4.95 -4.36 8.35
C ILE A 233 4.51 -3.26 9.31
N ARG A 234 3.24 -3.29 9.72
CA ARG A 234 2.70 -2.33 10.69
C ARG A 234 2.87 -2.85 12.10
N SER A 235 3.55 -2.08 12.92
CA SER A 235 3.63 -2.29 14.37
C SER A 235 2.76 -1.25 15.07
N ALA A 236 1.57 -1.66 15.51
CA ALA A 236 0.56 -0.77 16.05
C ALA A 236 1.01 -0.11 17.36
N GLY A 237 0.74 1.20 17.49
CA GLY A 237 1.02 1.97 18.71
C GLY A 237 2.51 2.26 18.97
N ASN A 238 3.41 1.93 18.04
CA ASN A 238 4.85 2.18 18.16
C ASN A 238 5.32 3.40 17.36
N GLY A 239 4.39 4.27 16.96
CA GLY A 239 4.66 5.59 16.41
C GLY A 239 4.96 6.64 17.47
N GLU A 240 4.80 7.92 17.12
CA GLU A 240 4.92 9.03 18.09
C GLU A 240 3.74 9.06 19.07
N PRO A 241 3.95 9.55 20.30
CA PRO A 241 2.86 9.73 21.25
C PRO A 241 1.90 10.81 20.77
N GLY A 242 0.61 10.61 21.03
CA GLY A 242 -0.43 11.58 20.77
C GLY A 242 -0.27 12.87 21.57
N ILE A 243 -1.04 13.88 21.22
CA ILE A 243 -1.09 15.19 21.88
C ILE A 243 -2.34 15.22 22.75
N ASN A 244 -2.25 15.83 23.95
CA ASN A 244 -3.34 15.97 24.91
C ASN A 244 -4.01 14.64 25.29
N GLY A 245 -3.21 13.56 25.45
CA GLY A 245 -3.72 12.23 25.81
C GLY A 245 -4.27 11.43 24.62
N GLY A 246 -3.99 11.87 23.38
CA GLY A 246 -4.35 11.13 22.17
C GLY A 246 -3.62 9.79 22.04
N PRO A 247 -4.16 8.87 21.24
CA PRO A 247 -3.51 7.59 21.00
C PRO A 247 -2.19 7.78 20.23
N PRO A 248 -1.20 6.91 20.42
CA PRO A 248 0.04 6.96 19.65
C PRO A 248 -0.22 6.62 18.17
N GLY A 249 0.69 7.02 17.30
CA GLY A 249 0.76 6.58 15.93
C GLY A 249 1.25 5.13 15.80
N ASP A 250 1.43 4.67 14.58
CA ASP A 250 1.95 3.35 14.27
C ASP A 250 3.37 3.45 13.69
N LEU A 251 4.15 2.37 13.82
CA LEU A 251 5.42 2.23 13.14
C LEU A 251 5.23 1.34 11.90
N TYR A 252 5.66 1.83 10.75
CA TYR A 252 5.71 1.08 9.51
C TYR A 252 7.17 0.72 9.20
N VAL A 253 7.47 -0.57 9.23
CA VAL A 253 8.77 -1.12 8.83
C VAL A 253 8.68 -1.48 7.36
N GLU A 254 9.39 -0.75 6.51
CA GLU A 254 9.47 -0.96 5.07
C GLU A 254 10.67 -1.87 4.78
N ILE A 255 10.42 -2.99 4.12
CA ILE A 255 11.41 -4.02 3.87
C ILE A 255 12.02 -3.81 2.49
N HIS A 256 13.35 -3.79 2.42
CA HIS A 256 14.11 -3.79 1.19
C HIS A 256 14.99 -5.03 1.10
N ILE A 257 14.87 -5.76 -0.01
CA ILE A 257 15.67 -6.96 -0.26
C ILE A 257 16.93 -6.57 -0.98
N LYS A 258 18.09 -6.93 -0.40
CA LYS A 258 19.38 -6.69 -1.04
C LYS A 258 19.50 -7.49 -2.33
N PRO A 259 20.10 -6.92 -3.39
CA PRO A 259 20.43 -7.68 -4.59
C PRO A 259 21.29 -8.90 -4.23
N HIS A 260 20.91 -10.07 -4.73
CA HIS A 260 21.63 -11.30 -4.48
C HIS A 260 22.64 -11.57 -5.61
N SER A 261 23.81 -12.13 -5.27
CA SER A 261 24.90 -12.33 -6.22
C SER A 261 24.62 -13.40 -7.29
N VAL A 262 23.71 -14.33 -7.01
CA VAL A 262 23.43 -15.49 -7.87
C VAL A 262 21.99 -15.50 -8.36
N PHE A 263 21.04 -15.06 -7.53
CA PHE A 263 19.62 -15.16 -7.81
C PHE A 263 19.00 -13.79 -8.07
N GLU A 264 18.12 -13.75 -9.04
CA GLU A 264 17.19 -12.65 -9.30
C GLU A 264 15.78 -13.15 -9.00
N ARG A 265 15.01 -12.40 -8.20
CA ARG A 265 13.66 -12.77 -7.81
C ARG A 265 12.64 -12.11 -8.74
N ASP A 266 11.71 -12.90 -9.25
CA ASP A 266 10.53 -12.43 -9.98
C ASP A 266 9.26 -13.02 -9.33
N GLY A 267 8.63 -12.24 -8.49
CA GLY A 267 7.49 -12.71 -7.68
C GLY A 267 7.88 -13.87 -6.75
N ASP A 268 7.29 -15.05 -6.97
CA ASP A 268 7.61 -16.27 -6.22
C ASP A 268 8.74 -17.09 -6.89
N ASP A 269 9.07 -16.78 -8.15
CA ASP A 269 10.08 -17.48 -8.92
C ASP A 269 11.49 -16.88 -8.71
N LEU A 270 12.49 -17.71 -8.96
CA LEU A 270 13.88 -17.33 -8.93
C LEU A 270 14.54 -17.58 -10.28
N HIS A 271 15.42 -16.70 -10.68
CA HIS A 271 16.25 -16.83 -11.87
C HIS A 271 17.72 -16.85 -11.48
N CYS A 272 18.51 -17.73 -12.12
CA CYS A 272 19.95 -17.69 -12.00
C CYS A 272 20.61 -17.95 -13.36
N GLN A 273 21.74 -17.32 -13.59
CA GLN A 273 22.59 -17.59 -14.74
C GLN A 273 23.66 -18.60 -14.32
N MET A 274 23.78 -19.67 -15.09
CA MET A 274 24.72 -20.74 -14.79
C MET A 274 25.64 -21.00 -15.96
N PRO A 275 26.94 -20.73 -15.82
CA PRO A 275 27.93 -21.12 -16.81
C PRO A 275 28.11 -22.64 -16.78
N ILE A 276 28.08 -23.27 -17.95
CA ILE A 276 28.39 -24.70 -18.10
C ILE A 276 29.50 -24.88 -19.12
N PRO A 277 30.41 -25.87 -18.92
CA PRO A 277 31.41 -26.17 -19.90
C PRO A 277 30.81 -26.54 -21.26
N PHE A 278 31.45 -26.12 -22.33
CA PHE A 278 31.07 -26.48 -23.70
C PHE A 278 30.96 -28.01 -23.88
N THR A 279 31.85 -28.78 -23.22
CA THR A 279 31.83 -30.24 -23.27
C THR A 279 30.53 -30.82 -22.64
N THR A 280 30.10 -30.31 -21.50
CA THR A 280 28.86 -30.70 -20.86
C THR A 280 27.66 -30.31 -21.71
N ALA A 281 27.70 -29.15 -22.35
CA ALA A 281 26.61 -28.72 -23.25
C ALA A 281 26.52 -29.64 -24.49
N ALA A 282 27.66 -30.11 -25.01
CA ALA A 282 27.72 -30.97 -26.20
C ALA A 282 27.35 -32.43 -25.90
N LEU A 283 27.88 -32.98 -24.84
CA LEU A 283 27.79 -34.43 -24.52
C LEU A 283 26.63 -34.75 -23.57
N GLY A 284 26.01 -33.73 -22.97
CA GLY A 284 25.08 -33.91 -21.87
C GLY A 284 25.85 -34.20 -20.58
N GLY A 285 25.07 -34.33 -19.49
CA GLY A 285 25.63 -34.65 -18.18
C GLY A 285 24.70 -34.20 -17.07
N GLU A 286 25.15 -34.36 -15.86
CA GLU A 286 24.43 -33.91 -14.66
C GLU A 286 25.19 -32.73 -14.07
N ILE A 287 24.45 -31.67 -13.70
CA ILE A 287 25.04 -30.47 -13.09
C ILE A 287 24.36 -30.16 -11.79
N GLU A 288 25.09 -29.62 -10.83
CA GLU A 288 24.57 -29.12 -9.58
C GLU A 288 24.34 -27.61 -9.66
N VAL A 289 23.18 -27.16 -9.20
CA VAL A 289 22.84 -25.75 -9.08
C VAL A 289 22.56 -25.42 -7.62
N PRO A 290 23.00 -24.25 -7.12
CA PRO A 290 22.59 -23.78 -5.81
C PRO A 290 21.11 -23.47 -5.79
N THR A 291 20.47 -23.70 -4.65
CA THR A 291 19.08 -23.29 -4.36
C THR A 291 19.04 -22.66 -2.98
N LEU A 292 17.97 -21.95 -2.62
CA LEU A 292 17.84 -21.42 -1.26
C LEU A 292 17.77 -22.50 -0.17
N ALA A 293 17.44 -23.74 -0.53
CA ALA A 293 17.40 -24.89 0.38
C ALA A 293 18.64 -25.80 0.31
N GLY A 294 19.72 -25.39 -0.38
CA GLY A 294 20.92 -26.19 -0.56
C GLY A 294 21.26 -26.36 -2.03
N ARG A 295 21.61 -27.58 -2.48
CA ARG A 295 21.98 -27.90 -3.86
C ARG A 295 20.91 -28.79 -4.51
N ALA A 296 20.70 -28.62 -5.79
CA ALA A 296 19.86 -29.48 -6.60
C ALA A 296 20.63 -29.92 -7.84
N SER A 297 20.53 -31.19 -8.19
CA SER A 297 21.11 -31.73 -9.41
C SER A 297 20.04 -31.88 -10.49
N PHE A 298 20.39 -31.62 -11.72
CA PHE A 298 19.50 -31.87 -12.87
C PHE A 298 20.27 -32.28 -14.12
N PRO A 299 19.65 -33.12 -14.99
CA PRO A 299 20.28 -33.57 -16.23
C PRO A 299 20.26 -32.47 -17.29
N VAL A 300 21.39 -32.25 -17.92
CA VAL A 300 21.56 -31.42 -19.09
C VAL A 300 21.56 -32.34 -20.33
N PRO A 301 20.58 -32.22 -21.23
CA PRO A 301 20.57 -33.00 -22.45
C PRO A 301 21.77 -32.67 -23.37
N GLU A 302 22.20 -33.64 -24.13
CA GLU A 302 23.23 -33.44 -25.17
C GLU A 302 22.76 -32.38 -26.19
N GLY A 303 23.70 -31.61 -26.73
CA GLY A 303 23.40 -30.54 -27.67
C GLY A 303 22.67 -29.33 -27.07
N THR A 304 22.72 -29.15 -25.75
CA THR A 304 22.14 -27.97 -25.08
C THR A 304 22.81 -26.69 -25.54
N GLN A 305 22.03 -25.76 -26.05
CA GLN A 305 22.51 -24.47 -26.56
C GLN A 305 22.56 -23.42 -25.44
N SER A 306 23.46 -22.43 -25.62
CA SER A 306 23.52 -21.26 -24.74
C SER A 306 22.20 -20.50 -24.77
N GLY A 307 21.74 -19.99 -23.61
CA GLY A 307 20.44 -19.33 -23.46
C GLY A 307 19.26 -20.27 -23.20
N LYS A 308 19.50 -21.60 -23.20
CA LYS A 308 18.44 -22.55 -22.81
C LYS A 308 18.11 -22.39 -21.33
N THR A 309 16.83 -22.37 -20.99
CA THR A 309 16.33 -22.28 -19.62
C THR A 309 15.82 -23.62 -19.14
N PHE A 310 16.25 -24.03 -17.97
CA PHE A 310 15.74 -25.20 -17.26
C PHE A 310 14.91 -24.76 -16.06
N ARG A 311 13.76 -25.40 -15.87
CA ARG A 311 12.83 -25.10 -14.78
C ARG A 311 12.91 -26.19 -13.70
N LEU A 312 13.32 -25.83 -12.50
CA LEU A 312 13.32 -26.68 -11.33
C LEU A 312 12.10 -26.35 -10.48
N ARG A 313 11.09 -27.22 -10.52
CA ARG A 313 9.80 -27.00 -9.87
C ARG A 313 9.93 -26.95 -8.35
N GLY A 314 9.24 -25.99 -7.72
CA GLY A 314 9.18 -25.82 -6.28
C GLY A 314 10.51 -25.43 -5.63
N LYS A 315 11.47 -24.90 -6.40
CA LYS A 315 12.77 -24.42 -5.92
C LYS A 315 12.88 -22.90 -5.86
N GLY A 316 11.77 -22.20 -6.08
CA GLY A 316 11.62 -20.76 -5.83
C GLY A 316 11.27 -20.43 -4.40
N ILE A 317 10.63 -19.29 -4.19
CA ILE A 317 10.19 -18.78 -2.89
C ILE A 317 8.70 -19.12 -2.70
N LYS A 318 8.33 -19.41 -1.46
CA LYS A 318 6.93 -19.51 -1.10
C LYS A 318 6.42 -18.13 -0.69
N GLY A 319 5.67 -17.48 -1.54
CA GLY A 319 5.11 -16.16 -1.27
C GLY A 319 4.15 -16.13 -0.07
N LEU A 320 3.94 -14.96 0.52
CA LEU A 320 3.08 -14.76 1.72
C LEU A 320 1.65 -15.30 1.56
N ARG A 321 1.10 -15.23 0.36
CA ARG A 321 -0.28 -15.64 0.05
C ARG A 321 -0.34 -16.94 -0.73
N SER A 322 0.80 -17.50 -1.09
CA SER A 322 0.90 -18.73 -1.87
C SER A 322 0.99 -19.94 -0.97
N SER A 323 0.25 -21.00 -1.31
CA SER A 323 0.40 -22.30 -0.66
C SER A 323 1.54 -23.13 -1.25
N ILE A 324 2.00 -22.78 -2.46
CA ILE A 324 2.98 -23.50 -3.26
C ILE A 324 4.19 -22.58 -3.46
N ALA A 325 5.39 -23.16 -3.37
CA ALA A 325 6.62 -22.44 -3.72
C ALA A 325 6.68 -22.24 -5.24
N GLY A 326 7.23 -21.11 -5.66
CA GLY A 326 7.57 -20.86 -7.04
C GLY A 326 8.70 -21.78 -7.55
N ASP A 327 9.18 -21.52 -8.73
CA ASP A 327 10.17 -22.34 -9.41
C ASP A 327 11.52 -21.63 -9.52
N LEU A 328 12.57 -22.40 -9.75
CA LEU A 328 13.89 -21.85 -10.10
C LEU A 328 14.12 -22.04 -11.59
N TYR A 329 14.35 -20.94 -12.29
CA TYR A 329 14.74 -20.91 -13.69
C TYR A 329 16.25 -20.74 -13.84
N VAL A 330 16.88 -21.78 -14.35
CA VAL A 330 18.33 -21.81 -14.59
C VAL A 330 18.60 -21.47 -16.05
N HIS A 331 19.15 -20.28 -16.28
CA HIS A 331 19.57 -19.83 -17.62
C HIS A 331 21.00 -20.28 -17.88
N VAL A 332 21.13 -21.26 -18.75
CA VAL A 332 22.42 -21.84 -19.08
C VAL A 332 23.20 -20.95 -20.03
N GLN A 333 24.41 -20.63 -19.68
CA GLN A 333 25.38 -19.96 -20.54
C GLN A 333 26.54 -20.91 -20.83
N VAL A 334 26.72 -21.27 -22.11
CA VAL A 334 27.83 -22.13 -22.48
C VAL A 334 29.15 -21.35 -22.46
N GLU A 335 30.07 -21.80 -21.63
CA GLU A 335 31.41 -21.19 -21.49
C GLU A 335 32.41 -21.83 -22.46
N THR A 336 33.04 -21.00 -23.25
CA THR A 336 34.14 -21.42 -24.16
C THR A 336 35.43 -21.41 -23.38
N PRO A 337 36.20 -22.52 -23.37
CA PRO A 337 37.43 -22.62 -22.64
C PRO A 337 38.49 -21.65 -23.18
N VAL A 338 39.20 -21.00 -22.25
CA VAL A 338 40.28 -20.06 -22.53
C VAL A 338 41.63 -20.62 -22.11
N LYS A 339 42.76 -20.09 -22.63
CA LYS A 339 44.12 -20.50 -22.29
C LYS A 339 44.39 -21.99 -22.53
N LEU A 340 43.97 -22.48 -23.68
CA LEU A 340 44.14 -23.88 -24.08
C LEU A 340 45.62 -24.28 -24.14
N THR A 341 45.93 -25.48 -23.66
CA THR A 341 47.23 -26.15 -23.91
C THR A 341 47.32 -26.57 -25.37
N ASP A 342 48.53 -26.84 -25.87
CA ASP A 342 48.75 -27.29 -27.26
C ASP A 342 47.99 -28.58 -27.55
N HIS A 343 47.98 -29.52 -26.63
CA HIS A 343 47.24 -30.77 -26.73
C HIS A 343 45.71 -30.54 -26.85
N GLN A 344 45.15 -29.66 -26.02
CA GLN A 344 43.72 -29.31 -26.08
C GLN A 344 43.38 -28.62 -27.41
N ARG A 345 44.26 -27.79 -27.92
CA ARG A 345 44.09 -27.12 -29.20
C ARG A 345 44.11 -28.13 -30.34
N ASP A 346 44.98 -29.12 -30.30
CA ASP A 346 45.01 -30.15 -31.32
C ASP A 346 43.78 -31.07 -31.29
N LEU A 347 43.26 -31.40 -30.11
CA LEU A 347 42.01 -32.14 -29.96
C LEU A 347 40.83 -31.35 -30.56
N LEU A 348 40.74 -30.05 -30.29
CA LEU A 348 39.70 -29.21 -30.87
C LEU A 348 39.80 -29.10 -32.38
N LYS A 349 40.98 -29.01 -32.96
CA LYS A 349 41.19 -29.05 -34.43
C LYS A 349 40.76 -30.39 -35.05
N GLN A 350 41.03 -31.51 -34.37
CA GLN A 350 40.57 -32.82 -34.84
C GLN A 350 39.04 -32.91 -34.78
N PHE A 351 38.43 -32.39 -33.72
CA PHE A 351 37.00 -32.31 -33.57
C PHE A 351 36.35 -31.44 -34.66
N GLU A 352 36.90 -30.28 -34.96
CA GLU A 352 36.49 -29.39 -36.03
C GLU A 352 36.48 -30.10 -37.39
N LYS A 353 37.53 -30.87 -37.71
CA LYS A 353 37.61 -31.66 -38.92
C LYS A 353 36.50 -32.71 -39.00
N SER A 354 36.26 -33.42 -37.87
CA SER A 354 35.20 -34.42 -37.83
C SER A 354 33.81 -33.84 -38.00
N LEU A 355 33.56 -32.62 -37.48
CA LEU A 355 32.31 -31.90 -37.67
C LEU A 355 32.10 -31.51 -39.15
N ALA A 356 33.20 -31.10 -39.84
CA ALA A 356 33.13 -30.75 -41.25
C ALA A 356 32.75 -31.95 -42.15
N GLU A 357 33.26 -33.15 -41.83
CA GLU A 357 32.92 -34.40 -42.50
C GLU A 357 31.43 -34.77 -42.33
N GLY A 358 30.84 -34.50 -41.17
CA GLY A 358 29.41 -34.74 -40.86
C GLY A 358 28.43 -33.72 -41.45
N GLY A 359 28.91 -32.61 -42.00
CA GLY A 359 28.14 -31.57 -42.67
C GLY A 359 27.17 -30.82 -41.74
N ALA A 360 26.09 -30.31 -42.34
CA ALA A 360 25.15 -29.43 -41.66
C ALA A 360 24.38 -30.05 -40.50
N ARG A 361 24.50 -31.34 -40.22
CA ARG A 361 23.80 -32.03 -39.11
C ARG A 361 24.25 -31.54 -37.73
N HIS A 362 25.52 -31.13 -37.62
CA HIS A 362 26.16 -30.76 -36.36
C HIS A 362 25.98 -29.28 -35.99
N SER A 363 25.61 -28.43 -36.96
CA SER A 363 25.46 -26.99 -36.75
C SER A 363 24.19 -26.44 -37.42
N PRO A 364 22.98 -26.84 -37.00
CA PRO A 364 21.73 -26.50 -37.65
C PRO A 364 21.42 -24.99 -37.64
N GLN A 365 21.86 -24.28 -36.63
CA GLN A 365 21.62 -22.82 -36.52
C GLN A 365 22.48 -22.03 -37.53
N SER A 366 23.72 -22.41 -37.76
CA SER A 366 24.58 -21.73 -38.71
C SER A 366 24.04 -21.87 -40.13
N LYS A 367 23.54 -23.04 -40.52
CA LYS A 367 22.90 -23.26 -41.83
C LYS A 367 21.66 -22.39 -41.99
N SER A 368 20.76 -22.41 -41.02
CA SER A 368 19.55 -21.59 -41.05
C SER A 368 19.86 -20.09 -41.13
N TRP A 369 20.93 -19.63 -40.51
CA TRP A 369 21.39 -18.25 -40.57
C TRP A 369 21.92 -17.91 -41.98
N PHE A 370 22.79 -18.75 -42.54
CA PHE A 370 23.30 -18.55 -43.89
C PHE A 370 22.21 -18.60 -44.94
N ASP A 371 21.22 -19.47 -44.80
CA ASP A 371 20.08 -19.54 -45.73
C ASP A 371 19.25 -18.25 -45.65
N ARG A 372 19.05 -17.69 -44.45
CA ARG A 372 18.38 -16.39 -44.28
C ARG A 372 19.16 -15.22 -44.86
N VAL A 373 20.50 -15.23 -44.69
CA VAL A 373 21.34 -14.18 -45.31
C VAL A 373 21.32 -14.26 -46.83
N LYS A 374 21.33 -15.43 -47.41
CA LYS A 374 21.20 -15.58 -48.88
C LYS A 374 19.86 -15.02 -49.39
N SER A 375 18.76 -15.35 -48.72
CA SER A 375 17.44 -14.83 -49.09
C SER A 375 17.26 -13.33 -48.87
N PHE A 376 18.17 -12.68 -48.12
CA PHE A 376 18.17 -11.22 -47.95
C PHE A 376 18.87 -10.47 -49.10
N PHE A 377 19.81 -11.16 -49.76
CA PHE A 377 20.56 -10.59 -50.88
C PHE A 377 20.04 -11.04 -52.27
N GLU A 378 19.14 -12.00 -52.34
CA GLU A 378 18.32 -12.34 -53.51
C GLU A 378 17.01 -11.54 -53.56
#